data_df7b383da95f929740f127a24a3bab8e
#
_entry.id   df7b383da95f929740f127a24a3bab8e
#
_cell.length_a   1.000
_cell.length_b   1.000
_cell.length_c   1.000
_cell.angle_alpha   90.00
_cell.angle_beta   90.00
_cell.angle_gamma   90.00
#
_symmetry.space_group_name_H-M   'P 1'
#
loop_
_entity.id
_entity.type
_entity.pdbx_description
1 polymer ?
#
loop_
_entity_poly.entity_id
_entity_poly.type
_entity_poly.pdbx_seq_one_letter_code
_entity_poly.pdbx_strand_id
1 'polypeptide(L)'
;MDAANLALGHESFQAEGAAFVRNRIYPSIYDANHVTHVTASTPIEIDRLLARVEQEYDGIDHRQFDVDFRTPPSFIARLALEGYERRDALLMLLEGDLADSKPECQIRPLESEEDWREYGALKHLDWREHEQRIKKAPEPEVGEALFAVARLKQPPVQYWFACLDGHPLAYFNSWAGLDGIGQVEDLFTHPDFRHRGLATALIHHCVAHCRGKGAGPVIIAADPADTPKNLYAAMGFRPIAVYSHYLKKLPTAKPAK
;
A
#
# COMPACT_ATOMS: atom_id res chain seq x y z
N MET A 1 -0.29 10.61 5.56
CA MET A 1 -0.90 9.40 6.15
C MET A 1 -0.40 8.17 5.41
N ASP A 2 -0.67 8.04 4.12
CA ASP A 2 -0.30 6.84 3.36
C ASP A 2 1.21 6.54 3.42
N ALA A 3 2.05 7.54 3.15
CA ALA A 3 3.50 7.42 3.30
C ALA A 3 3.96 6.98 4.72
N ALA A 4 3.24 7.36 5.76
CA ALA A 4 3.55 6.93 7.12
C ALA A 4 3.17 5.45 7.35
N ASN A 5 2.09 4.96 6.75
CA ASN A 5 1.71 3.56 6.77
C ASN A 5 2.76 2.70 6.03
N LEU A 6 3.18 3.15 4.84
CA LEU A 6 4.20 2.45 4.05
C LEU A 6 5.56 2.35 4.76
N ALA A 7 5.88 3.31 5.65
CA ALA A 7 7.12 3.28 6.43
C ALA A 7 7.08 2.33 7.64
N LEU A 8 5.90 1.82 8.02
CA LEU A 8 5.77 0.93 9.19
C LEU A 8 6.56 -0.37 9.02
N GLY A 9 7.37 -0.68 10.03
CA GLY A 9 8.19 -1.89 10.03
C GLY A 9 9.48 -1.79 9.20
N HIS A 10 9.78 -0.61 8.63
CA HIS A 10 10.97 -0.35 7.83
C HIS A 10 11.88 0.69 8.47
N GLU A 11 13.15 0.69 8.06
CA GLU A 11 14.07 1.77 8.41
C GLU A 11 13.62 3.05 7.67
N SER A 12 13.51 4.16 8.40
CA SER A 12 13.21 5.44 7.79
C SER A 12 14.13 6.54 8.31
N PHE A 13 14.57 7.43 7.42
CA PHE A 13 15.45 8.55 7.75
C PHE A 13 15.30 9.70 6.76
N GLN A 14 15.82 10.88 7.13
CA GLN A 14 15.80 12.07 6.28
C GLN A 14 17.20 12.32 5.70
N ALA A 15 17.30 12.60 4.41
CA ALA A 15 18.52 13.02 3.75
C ALA A 15 18.21 13.83 2.47
N GLU A 16 19.07 14.76 2.11
CA GLU A 16 19.02 15.55 0.86
C GLU A 16 17.61 16.11 0.53
N GLY A 17 16.88 16.57 1.55
CA GLY A 17 15.55 17.13 1.38
C GLY A 17 14.45 16.10 1.06
N ALA A 18 14.60 14.85 1.45
CA ALA A 18 13.62 13.80 1.26
C ALA A 18 13.60 12.80 2.42
N ALA A 19 12.50 12.06 2.56
CA ALA A 19 12.38 10.91 3.45
C ALA A 19 12.65 9.62 2.69
N PHE A 20 13.50 8.78 3.24
CA PHE A 20 13.85 7.46 2.73
C PHE A 20 13.19 6.39 3.56
N VAL A 21 12.60 5.40 2.92
CA VAL A 21 12.13 4.14 3.51
C VAL A 21 12.94 3.02 2.89
N ARG A 22 13.53 2.16 3.73
CA ARG A 22 14.45 1.12 3.27
C ARG A 22 14.26 -0.19 4.01
N ASN A 23 14.26 -1.28 3.26
CA ASN A 23 14.31 -2.63 3.81
C ASN A 23 15.17 -3.55 2.92
N ARG A 24 16.41 -3.78 3.31
CA ARG A 24 17.37 -4.59 2.55
C ARG A 24 17.04 -6.09 2.57
N ILE A 25 16.17 -6.55 3.47
CA ILE A 25 15.75 -7.96 3.54
C ILE A 25 14.74 -8.26 2.42
N TYR A 26 13.93 -7.25 2.04
CA TYR A 26 12.90 -7.37 1.00
C TYR A 26 13.16 -6.41 -0.17
N PRO A 27 14.27 -6.59 -0.91
CA PRO A 27 14.70 -5.64 -1.93
C PRO A 27 13.76 -5.56 -3.14
N SER A 28 12.93 -6.57 -3.37
CA SER A 28 11.94 -6.60 -4.47
C SER A 28 10.64 -5.87 -4.15
N ILE A 29 10.41 -5.45 -2.90
CA ILE A 29 9.18 -4.77 -2.49
C ILE A 29 9.35 -3.27 -2.61
N TYR A 30 8.61 -2.68 -3.55
CA TYR A 30 8.69 -1.26 -3.89
C TYR A 30 8.31 -0.37 -2.70
N ASP A 31 7.20 -0.68 -2.04
CA ASP A 31 6.70 0.07 -0.88
C ASP A 31 7.63 -0.02 0.35
N ALA A 32 8.48 -1.05 0.41
CA ALA A 32 9.49 -1.18 1.45
C ALA A 32 10.81 -0.44 1.12
N ASN A 33 10.96 0.07 -0.11
CA ASN A 33 12.18 0.70 -0.61
C ASN A 33 11.83 1.89 -1.53
N HIS A 34 11.46 3.02 -0.94
CA HIS A 34 11.04 4.20 -1.69
C HIS A 34 11.49 5.50 -1.03
N VAL A 35 11.43 6.58 -1.79
CA VAL A 35 11.68 7.96 -1.33
C VAL A 35 10.40 8.76 -1.42
N THR A 36 10.12 9.54 -0.39
CA THR A 36 8.92 10.39 -0.30
C THR A 36 9.23 11.75 0.29
N HIS A 37 8.23 12.65 0.36
CA HIS A 37 8.36 14.00 0.94
C HIS A 37 9.52 14.80 0.35
N VAL A 38 9.74 14.70 -0.96
CA VAL A 38 10.83 15.41 -1.64
C VAL A 38 10.58 16.90 -1.66
N THR A 39 11.57 17.66 -1.20
CA THR A 39 11.60 19.14 -1.22
C THR A 39 12.69 19.70 -2.13
N ALA A 40 13.59 18.85 -2.65
CA ALA A 40 14.65 19.24 -3.58
C ALA A 40 14.04 19.85 -4.85
N SER A 41 14.41 21.09 -5.17
CA SER A 41 13.79 21.92 -6.22
C SER A 41 14.77 22.48 -7.24
N THR A 42 16.02 22.72 -6.84
CA THR A 42 17.07 23.18 -7.73
C THR A 42 17.82 22.04 -8.39
N PRO A 43 18.42 22.20 -9.57
CA PRO A 43 19.20 21.15 -10.22
C PRO A 43 20.26 20.51 -9.33
N ILE A 44 20.96 21.32 -8.52
CA ILE A 44 22.02 20.85 -7.63
C ILE A 44 21.44 19.99 -6.49
N GLU A 45 20.33 20.41 -5.88
CA GLU A 45 19.65 19.64 -4.84
C GLU A 45 19.13 18.31 -5.39
N ILE A 46 18.52 18.33 -6.59
CA ILE A 46 18.00 17.15 -7.26
C ILE A 46 19.14 16.17 -7.58
N ASP A 47 20.27 16.64 -8.13
CA ASP A 47 21.42 15.79 -8.43
C ASP A 47 22.00 15.14 -7.15
N ARG A 48 22.08 15.88 -6.04
CA ARG A 48 22.52 15.34 -4.73
C ARG A 48 21.56 14.28 -4.23
N LEU A 49 20.24 14.55 -4.28
CA LEU A 49 19.24 13.57 -3.88
C LEU A 49 19.32 12.30 -4.70
N LEU A 50 19.40 12.39 -6.04
CA LEU A 50 19.50 11.22 -6.90
C LEU A 50 20.79 10.43 -6.64
N ALA A 51 21.93 11.11 -6.44
CA ALA A 51 23.19 10.44 -6.06
C ALA A 51 23.06 9.72 -4.71
N ARG A 52 22.37 10.32 -3.73
CA ARG A 52 22.11 9.69 -2.44
C ARG A 52 21.21 8.46 -2.58
N VAL A 53 20.19 8.51 -3.41
CA VAL A 53 19.30 7.37 -3.70
C VAL A 53 20.08 6.19 -4.26
N GLU A 54 21.02 6.42 -5.20
CA GLU A 54 21.87 5.35 -5.73
C GLU A 54 22.73 4.69 -4.66
N GLN A 55 23.23 5.45 -3.70
CA GLN A 55 24.03 4.92 -2.57
C GLN A 55 23.18 4.12 -1.59
N GLU A 56 22.00 4.65 -1.22
CA GLU A 56 21.15 4.01 -0.19
C GLU A 56 20.45 2.76 -0.69
N TYR A 57 20.12 2.71 -1.97
CA TYR A 57 19.46 1.57 -2.61
C TYR A 57 20.41 0.71 -3.46
N ASP A 58 21.71 0.77 -3.14
CA ASP A 58 22.67 -0.18 -3.73
C ASP A 58 22.24 -1.63 -3.44
N GLY A 59 22.24 -2.48 -4.49
CA GLY A 59 21.75 -3.86 -4.42
C GLY A 59 20.22 -4.00 -4.52
N ILE A 60 19.45 -2.92 -4.64
CA ILE A 60 18.01 -2.93 -4.90
C ILE A 60 17.78 -2.69 -6.41
N ASP A 61 16.95 -3.50 -7.04
CA ASP A 61 16.78 -3.55 -8.51
C ASP A 61 15.82 -2.48 -9.05
N HIS A 62 15.37 -1.57 -8.20
CA HIS A 62 14.47 -0.49 -8.57
C HIS A 62 14.78 0.82 -7.84
N ARG A 63 14.20 1.90 -8.35
CA ARG A 63 14.12 3.21 -7.68
C ARG A 63 12.68 3.65 -7.72
N GLN A 64 12.10 3.97 -6.55
CA GLN A 64 10.74 4.47 -6.45
C GLN A 64 10.71 5.81 -5.70
N PHE A 65 9.92 6.74 -6.25
CA PHE A 65 9.58 8.00 -5.59
C PHE A 65 8.07 8.13 -5.48
N ASP A 66 7.59 8.41 -4.28
CA ASP A 66 6.20 8.74 -4.03
C ASP A 66 6.04 10.25 -3.98
N VAL A 67 5.27 10.80 -4.91
CA VAL A 67 5.10 12.23 -5.10
C VAL A 67 3.65 12.63 -4.86
N ASP A 68 3.47 13.76 -4.20
CA ASP A 68 2.19 14.38 -3.92
C ASP A 68 2.16 15.83 -4.45
N PHE A 69 1.09 16.57 -4.15
CA PHE A 69 0.90 17.96 -4.58
C PHE A 69 1.93 18.94 -4.00
N ARG A 70 2.73 18.56 -3.01
CA ARG A 70 3.78 19.37 -2.40
C ARG A 70 5.14 19.15 -3.06
N THR A 71 5.28 18.05 -3.80
CA THR A 71 6.54 17.73 -4.48
C THR A 71 6.85 18.76 -5.56
N PRO A 72 8.07 19.33 -5.60
CA PRO A 72 8.42 20.37 -6.56
C PRO A 72 8.26 19.90 -8.01
N PRO A 73 7.61 20.70 -8.89
CA PRO A 73 7.42 20.33 -10.30
C PRO A 73 8.73 20.09 -11.06
N SER A 74 9.82 20.78 -10.69
CA SER A 74 11.15 20.56 -11.25
C SER A 74 11.69 19.17 -10.99
N PHE A 75 11.44 18.62 -9.80
CA PHE A 75 11.79 17.24 -9.46
C PHE A 75 10.96 16.24 -10.27
N ILE A 76 9.64 16.45 -10.38
CA ILE A 76 8.75 15.59 -11.18
C ILE A 76 9.18 15.58 -12.65
N ALA A 77 9.52 16.74 -13.21
CA ALA A 77 10.05 16.85 -14.58
C ALA A 77 11.38 16.08 -14.75
N ARG A 78 12.25 16.12 -13.75
CA ARG A 78 13.51 15.36 -13.78
C ARG A 78 13.26 13.86 -13.77
N LEU A 79 12.32 13.34 -12.96
CA LEU A 79 11.96 11.91 -12.96
C LEU A 79 11.47 11.46 -14.35
N ALA A 80 10.66 12.28 -15.02
CA ALA A 80 10.20 11.99 -16.38
C ALA A 80 11.36 11.94 -17.38
N LEU A 81 12.33 12.86 -17.30
CA LEU A 81 13.55 12.87 -18.15
C LEU A 81 14.44 11.65 -17.89
N GLU A 82 14.51 11.18 -16.66
CA GLU A 82 15.27 9.98 -16.26
C GLU A 82 14.57 8.66 -16.62
N GLY A 83 13.37 8.72 -17.20
CA GLY A 83 12.63 7.55 -17.69
C GLY A 83 11.91 6.77 -16.58
N TYR A 84 11.54 7.42 -15.48
CA TYR A 84 10.66 6.83 -14.49
C TYR A 84 9.24 6.67 -15.02
N GLU A 85 8.64 5.51 -14.82
CA GLU A 85 7.24 5.23 -15.14
C GLU A 85 6.33 5.75 -14.04
N ARG A 86 5.34 6.56 -14.41
CA ARG A 86 4.34 7.09 -13.49
C ARG A 86 3.16 6.15 -13.33
N ARG A 87 2.73 5.93 -12.09
CA ARG A 87 1.50 5.27 -11.73
C ARG A 87 0.74 6.11 -10.71
N ASP A 88 -0.53 6.37 -10.97
CA ASP A 88 -1.37 7.20 -10.10
C ASP A 88 -2.13 6.34 -9.10
N ALA A 89 -2.30 6.88 -7.90
CA ALA A 89 -3.18 6.34 -6.87
C ALA A 89 -4.18 7.41 -6.43
N LEU A 90 -5.43 7.00 -6.27
CA LEU A 90 -6.52 7.86 -5.83
C LEU A 90 -6.66 7.75 -4.31
N LEU A 91 -6.48 8.86 -3.60
CA LEU A 91 -6.77 8.93 -2.18
C LEU A 91 -8.22 9.35 -1.98
N MET A 92 -8.96 8.55 -1.21
CA MET A 92 -10.36 8.81 -0.89
C MET A 92 -10.55 8.94 0.61
N LEU A 93 -11.46 9.80 1.04
CA LEU A 93 -11.74 10.16 2.43
C LEU A 93 -13.20 9.87 2.77
N LEU A 94 -13.41 9.29 3.94
CA LEU A 94 -14.70 9.16 4.60
C LEU A 94 -14.71 10.05 5.84
N GLU A 95 -15.56 11.08 5.87
CA GLU A 95 -15.75 11.96 7.03
C GLU A 95 -17.00 11.59 7.84
N GLY A 96 -18.09 11.31 7.15
CA GLY A 96 -19.38 10.91 7.72
C GLY A 96 -19.53 9.41 7.92
N ASP A 97 -20.75 8.95 8.06
CA ASP A 97 -21.07 7.54 8.18
C ASP A 97 -21.01 6.82 6.81
N LEU A 98 -20.79 5.53 6.85
CA LEU A 98 -20.88 4.69 5.66
C LEU A 98 -22.32 4.64 5.14
N ALA A 99 -22.49 4.73 3.82
CA ALA A 99 -23.79 4.86 3.18
C ALA A 99 -24.63 3.58 3.17
N ASP A 100 -23.98 2.41 3.13
CA ASP A 100 -24.65 1.14 3.00
C ASP A 100 -24.93 0.45 4.33
N SER A 101 -25.92 -0.46 4.33
CA SER A 101 -26.16 -1.34 5.46
C SER A 101 -25.01 -2.33 5.61
N LYS A 102 -24.63 -2.60 6.86
CA LYS A 102 -23.61 -3.60 7.18
C LYS A 102 -24.13 -5.01 6.90
N PRO A 103 -23.56 -5.76 5.95
CA PRO A 103 -23.91 -7.16 5.77
C PRO A 103 -23.52 -7.99 7.00
N GLU A 104 -24.32 -9.00 7.34
CA GLU A 104 -23.95 -9.96 8.38
C GLU A 104 -22.85 -10.87 7.87
N CYS A 105 -21.74 -10.91 8.58
CA CYS A 105 -20.57 -11.71 8.27
C CYS A 105 -19.75 -11.89 9.54
N GLN A 106 -19.20 -13.07 9.73
CA GLN A 106 -18.26 -13.30 10.82
C GLN A 106 -16.94 -12.59 10.49
N ILE A 107 -16.56 -11.61 11.32
CA ILE A 107 -15.27 -10.92 11.21
C ILE A 107 -14.45 -11.24 12.44
N ARG A 108 -13.19 -11.61 12.25
CA ARG A 108 -12.24 -11.86 13.33
C ARG A 108 -10.85 -11.28 13.03
N PRO A 109 -10.10 -10.89 14.07
CA PRO A 109 -8.70 -10.46 13.88
C PRO A 109 -7.80 -11.62 13.51
N LEU A 110 -6.63 -11.31 12.93
CA LEU A 110 -5.51 -12.24 12.81
C LEU A 110 -4.70 -12.15 14.10
N GLU A 111 -4.57 -13.26 14.84
CA GLU A 111 -3.87 -13.31 16.13
C GLU A 111 -2.85 -14.46 16.20
N SER A 112 -3.12 -15.58 15.56
CA SER A 112 -2.31 -16.80 15.64
C SER A 112 -1.39 -16.98 14.42
N GLU A 113 -0.40 -17.87 14.55
CA GLU A 113 0.43 -18.31 13.41
C GLU A 113 -0.39 -19.05 12.35
N GLU A 114 -1.51 -19.70 12.74
CA GLU A 114 -2.47 -20.31 11.82
C GLU A 114 -3.13 -19.23 10.97
N ASP A 115 -3.63 -18.15 11.62
CA ASP A 115 -4.24 -17.02 10.89
C ASP A 115 -3.28 -16.42 9.89
N TRP A 116 -2.00 -16.27 10.26
CA TRP A 116 -0.99 -15.75 9.34
C TRP A 116 -0.73 -16.68 8.16
N ARG A 117 -0.80 -18.01 8.35
CA ARG A 117 -0.71 -18.96 7.24
C ARG A 117 -1.92 -18.87 6.30
N GLU A 118 -3.13 -18.75 6.85
CA GLU A 118 -4.36 -18.52 6.08
C GLU A 118 -4.31 -17.19 5.30
N TYR A 119 -3.85 -16.12 5.95
CA TYR A 119 -3.62 -14.82 5.29
C TYR A 119 -2.61 -14.95 4.15
N GLY A 120 -1.49 -15.62 4.38
CA GLY A 120 -0.48 -15.87 3.35
C GLY A 120 -1.05 -16.58 2.13
N ALA A 121 -1.90 -17.59 2.33
CA ALA A 121 -2.55 -18.30 1.23
C ALA A 121 -3.47 -17.37 0.39
N LEU A 122 -4.26 -16.51 1.05
CA LEU A 122 -5.09 -15.52 0.38
C LEU A 122 -4.25 -14.43 -0.29
N LYS A 123 -3.15 -13.99 0.34
CA LYS A 123 -2.24 -12.99 -0.23
C LYS A 123 -1.53 -13.49 -1.48
N HIS A 124 -1.13 -14.76 -1.50
CA HIS A 124 -0.59 -15.39 -2.71
C HIS A 124 -1.62 -15.49 -3.84
N LEU A 125 -2.89 -15.73 -3.51
CA LEU A 125 -3.96 -15.75 -4.50
C LEU A 125 -4.18 -14.34 -5.09
N ASP A 126 -4.23 -13.31 -4.25
CA ASP A 126 -4.32 -11.90 -4.63
C ASP A 126 -3.16 -11.50 -5.55
N TRP A 127 -1.92 -11.83 -5.16
CA TRP A 127 -0.74 -11.52 -5.96
C TRP A 127 -0.77 -12.21 -7.33
N ARG A 128 -1.14 -13.49 -7.40
CA ARG A 128 -1.27 -14.21 -8.68
C ARG A 128 -2.34 -13.59 -9.58
N GLU A 129 -3.47 -13.16 -9.02
CA GLU A 129 -4.50 -12.45 -9.79
C GLU A 129 -3.97 -11.12 -10.32
N HIS A 130 -3.20 -10.39 -9.52
CA HIS A 130 -2.53 -9.16 -9.94
C HIS A 130 -1.55 -9.42 -11.10
N GLU A 131 -0.66 -10.42 -10.98
CA GLU A 131 0.29 -10.80 -12.05
C GLU A 131 -0.43 -11.13 -13.36
N GLN A 132 -1.51 -11.91 -13.29
CA GLN A 132 -2.34 -12.25 -14.46
C GLN A 132 -2.94 -10.99 -15.11
N ARG A 133 -3.45 -10.07 -14.31
CA ARG A 133 -4.03 -8.81 -14.79
C ARG A 133 -3.02 -7.94 -15.53
N ILE A 134 -1.80 -7.85 -15.03
CA ILE A 134 -0.72 -7.08 -15.66
C ILE A 134 0.10 -7.89 -16.68
N LYS A 135 -0.29 -9.14 -16.96
CA LYS A 135 0.39 -10.08 -17.88
C LYS A 135 1.86 -10.29 -17.56
N LYS A 136 2.20 -10.34 -16.28
CA LYS A 136 3.55 -10.60 -15.78
C LYS A 136 3.75 -12.10 -15.56
N ALA A 137 4.99 -12.57 -15.74
CA ALA A 137 5.37 -13.92 -15.33
C ALA A 137 5.25 -14.08 -13.80
N PRO A 138 4.85 -15.28 -13.30
CA PRO A 138 4.75 -15.52 -11.85
C PRO A 138 6.10 -15.29 -11.14
N GLU A 139 6.04 -14.55 -10.02
CA GLU A 139 7.17 -14.29 -9.12
C GLU A 139 6.78 -14.71 -7.69
N PRO A 140 6.79 -16.00 -7.35
CA PRO A 140 6.33 -16.49 -6.04
C PRO A 140 7.08 -15.85 -4.86
N GLU A 141 8.38 -15.56 -5.03
CA GLU A 141 9.21 -14.90 -4.01
C GLU A 141 8.73 -13.48 -3.66
N VAL A 142 8.08 -12.80 -4.62
CA VAL A 142 7.48 -11.48 -4.36
C VAL A 142 6.22 -11.64 -3.50
N GLY A 143 5.41 -12.67 -3.75
CA GLY A 143 4.25 -12.99 -2.92
C GLY A 143 4.63 -13.28 -1.47
N GLU A 144 5.69 -14.07 -1.24
CA GLU A 144 6.23 -14.34 0.09
C GLU A 144 6.77 -13.07 0.77
N ALA A 145 7.47 -12.23 0.02
CA ALA A 145 7.99 -10.97 0.55
C ALA A 145 6.86 -9.97 0.91
N LEU A 146 5.80 -9.88 0.10
CA LEU A 146 4.62 -9.06 0.40
C LEU A 146 3.92 -9.53 1.69
N PHE A 147 3.78 -10.84 1.88
CA PHE A 147 3.27 -11.42 3.11
C PHE A 147 4.13 -11.04 4.33
N ALA A 148 5.44 -11.20 4.21
CA ALA A 148 6.36 -10.89 5.30
C ALA A 148 6.34 -9.39 5.64
N VAL A 149 6.31 -8.51 4.64
CA VAL A 149 6.21 -7.05 4.83
C VAL A 149 4.89 -6.65 5.49
N ALA A 150 3.76 -7.27 5.11
CA ALA A 150 2.48 -7.03 5.77
C ALA A 150 2.55 -7.32 7.28
N ARG A 151 3.21 -8.41 7.66
CA ARG A 151 3.40 -8.80 9.06
C ARG A 151 4.28 -7.83 9.84
N LEU A 152 5.24 -7.17 9.20
CA LEU A 152 6.09 -6.15 9.85
C LEU A 152 5.33 -4.90 10.28
N LYS A 153 4.18 -4.61 9.69
CA LYS A 153 3.35 -3.46 10.06
C LYS A 153 2.64 -3.64 11.41
N GLN A 154 2.66 -4.84 12.01
CA GLN A 154 2.12 -5.08 13.36
C GLN A 154 3.11 -4.81 14.48
N PRO A 155 2.60 -4.39 15.67
CA PRO A 155 1.51 -3.44 15.81
C PRO A 155 1.95 -2.12 15.21
N PRO A 156 1.22 -1.20 14.65
CA PRO A 156 -0.12 -0.79 15.00
C PRO A 156 -1.20 -1.15 13.98
N VAL A 157 -0.86 -1.80 12.87
CA VAL A 157 -1.86 -2.20 11.89
C VAL A 157 -2.55 -3.49 12.33
N GLN A 158 -3.88 -3.48 12.38
CA GLN A 158 -4.68 -4.67 12.69
C GLN A 158 -5.22 -5.27 11.39
N TYR A 159 -5.01 -6.57 11.20
CA TYR A 159 -5.53 -7.36 10.09
C TYR A 159 -6.78 -8.12 10.50
N TRP A 160 -7.73 -8.25 9.58
CA TRP A 160 -9.05 -8.83 9.79
C TRP A 160 -9.40 -9.81 8.69
N PHE A 161 -10.05 -10.91 9.07
CA PHE A 161 -10.72 -11.80 8.13
C PHE A 161 -12.22 -11.59 8.13
N ALA A 162 -12.83 -11.73 6.94
CA ALA A 162 -14.24 -12.05 6.81
C ALA A 162 -14.39 -13.53 6.46
N CYS A 163 -15.19 -14.23 7.25
CA CYS A 163 -15.35 -15.68 7.18
C CYS A 163 -16.78 -16.07 6.78
N LEU A 164 -16.90 -17.14 6.00
CA LEU A 164 -18.14 -17.89 5.78
C LEU A 164 -17.92 -19.32 6.25
N ASP A 165 -18.86 -19.84 7.02
CA ASP A 165 -18.80 -21.20 7.58
C ASP A 165 -17.46 -21.49 8.31
N GLY A 166 -16.92 -20.45 8.98
CA GLY A 166 -15.67 -20.53 9.72
C GLY A 166 -14.40 -20.37 8.87
N HIS A 167 -14.49 -20.35 7.54
CA HIS A 167 -13.34 -20.23 6.63
C HIS A 167 -13.08 -18.78 6.24
N PRO A 168 -11.85 -18.26 6.38
CA PRO A 168 -11.49 -16.93 5.92
C PRO A 168 -11.45 -16.87 4.40
N LEU A 169 -12.24 -15.95 3.83
CA LEU A 169 -12.41 -15.79 2.38
C LEU A 169 -12.15 -14.36 1.89
N ALA A 170 -11.94 -13.45 2.81
CA ALA A 170 -11.52 -12.08 2.52
C ALA A 170 -10.68 -11.55 3.67
N TYR A 171 -9.80 -10.62 3.36
CA TYR A 171 -9.03 -9.87 4.35
C TYR A 171 -9.04 -8.38 4.06
N PHE A 172 -8.77 -7.60 5.10
CA PHE A 172 -8.57 -6.17 5.06
C PHE A 172 -7.78 -5.74 6.30
N ASN A 173 -7.17 -4.58 6.28
CA ASN A 173 -6.52 -4.07 7.48
C ASN A 173 -7.00 -2.67 7.86
N SER A 174 -6.74 -2.29 9.11
CA SER A 174 -7.07 -1.00 9.66
C SER A 174 -5.96 -0.49 10.57
N TRP A 175 -5.67 0.78 10.46
CA TRP A 175 -4.75 1.52 11.29
C TRP A 175 -5.42 2.79 11.80
N ALA A 176 -5.39 3.02 13.11
CA ALA A 176 -5.94 4.25 13.71
C ALA A 176 -5.20 5.51 13.25
N GLY A 177 -4.02 5.33 12.65
CA GLY A 177 -3.29 6.36 11.94
C GLY A 177 -2.61 7.39 12.83
N LEU A 178 -2.40 8.58 12.27
CA LEU A 178 -1.77 9.72 12.91
C LEU A 178 -2.73 10.92 12.88
N ASP A 179 -2.59 11.82 13.85
CA ASP A 179 -3.32 13.11 13.89
C ASP A 179 -4.84 12.94 13.77
N GLY A 180 -5.39 11.84 14.30
CA GLY A 180 -6.83 11.56 14.31
C GLY A 180 -7.41 11.12 12.96
N ILE A 181 -6.59 10.78 11.98
CA ILE A 181 -7.00 10.26 10.67
C ILE A 181 -6.69 8.76 10.60
N GLY A 182 -7.71 7.93 10.45
CA GLY A 182 -7.55 6.49 10.26
C GLY A 182 -7.23 6.12 8.81
N GLN A 183 -6.68 4.92 8.62
CA GLN A 183 -6.45 4.34 7.30
C GLN A 183 -6.91 2.89 7.26
N VAL A 184 -7.53 2.52 6.16
CA VAL A 184 -7.89 1.13 5.84
C VAL A 184 -7.32 0.80 4.47
N GLU A 185 -6.75 -0.41 4.32
CA GLU A 185 -6.06 -0.78 3.08
C GLU A 185 -5.96 -2.29 2.87
N ASP A 186 -5.51 -2.67 1.67
CA ASP A 186 -5.17 -4.05 1.33
C ASP A 186 -6.40 -4.98 1.38
N LEU A 187 -7.48 -4.58 0.71
CA LEU A 187 -8.73 -5.33 0.62
C LEU A 187 -8.63 -6.40 -0.47
N PHE A 188 -8.84 -7.64 -0.08
CA PHE A 188 -8.99 -8.76 -1.00
C PHE A 188 -10.19 -9.64 -0.64
N THR A 189 -10.85 -10.17 -1.65
CA THR A 189 -11.88 -11.20 -1.51
C THR A 189 -11.62 -12.32 -2.51
N HIS A 190 -11.61 -13.56 -2.02
CA HIS A 190 -11.45 -14.75 -2.84
C HIS A 190 -12.41 -14.71 -4.04
N PRO A 191 -11.93 -14.91 -5.29
CA PRO A 191 -12.72 -14.73 -6.50
C PRO A 191 -14.07 -15.44 -6.50
N ASP A 192 -14.12 -16.69 -6.06
CA ASP A 192 -15.35 -17.52 -6.04
C ASP A 192 -16.38 -17.06 -5.00
N PHE A 193 -15.99 -16.13 -4.11
CA PHE A 193 -16.84 -15.66 -3.01
C PHE A 193 -17.14 -14.15 -3.09
N ARG A 194 -16.81 -13.52 -4.21
CA ARG A 194 -17.18 -12.12 -4.48
C ARG A 194 -18.69 -11.94 -4.57
N HIS A 195 -19.14 -10.69 -4.46
CA HIS A 195 -20.56 -10.31 -4.50
C HIS A 195 -21.43 -10.91 -3.38
N ARG A 196 -20.82 -11.36 -2.27
CA ARG A 196 -21.48 -11.88 -1.07
C ARG A 196 -21.42 -10.93 0.13
N GLY A 197 -21.04 -9.68 -0.10
CA GLY A 197 -20.99 -8.64 0.96
C GLY A 197 -19.73 -8.67 1.85
N LEU A 198 -18.79 -9.61 1.67
CA LEU A 198 -17.59 -9.74 2.52
C LEU A 198 -16.76 -8.46 2.56
N ALA A 199 -16.48 -7.87 1.40
CA ALA A 199 -15.74 -6.61 1.30
C ALA A 199 -16.46 -5.46 2.03
N THR A 200 -17.77 -5.31 1.82
CA THR A 200 -18.59 -4.29 2.49
C THR A 200 -18.58 -4.47 4.01
N ALA A 201 -18.72 -5.71 4.50
CA ALA A 201 -18.67 -6.02 5.93
C ALA A 201 -17.30 -5.67 6.55
N LEU A 202 -16.19 -6.00 5.85
CA LEU A 202 -14.83 -5.64 6.27
C LEU A 202 -14.63 -4.13 6.33
N ILE A 203 -15.09 -3.39 5.33
CA ILE A 203 -14.98 -1.92 5.31
C ILE A 203 -15.70 -1.32 6.51
N HIS A 204 -16.96 -1.74 6.80
CA HIS A 204 -17.69 -1.31 7.98
C HIS A 204 -16.93 -1.59 9.27
N HIS A 205 -16.40 -2.80 9.40
CA HIS A 205 -15.66 -3.22 10.59
C HIS A 205 -14.37 -2.41 10.79
N CYS A 206 -13.55 -2.29 9.74
CA CYS A 206 -12.27 -1.59 9.81
C CYS A 206 -12.43 -0.09 10.05
N VAL A 207 -13.43 0.56 9.43
CA VAL A 207 -13.77 1.96 9.73
C VAL A 207 -14.21 2.12 11.18
N ALA A 208 -15.09 1.24 11.68
CA ALA A 208 -15.51 1.26 13.09
C ALA A 208 -14.33 1.04 14.05
N HIS A 209 -13.41 0.12 13.71
CA HIS A 209 -12.19 -0.10 14.50
C HIS A 209 -11.30 1.15 14.54
N CYS A 210 -11.03 1.80 13.41
CA CYS A 210 -10.27 3.06 13.39
C CYS A 210 -10.91 4.12 14.31
N ARG A 211 -12.22 4.31 14.19
CA ARG A 211 -12.97 5.29 14.98
C ARG A 211 -13.00 4.94 16.47
N GLY A 212 -13.15 3.65 16.80
CA GLY A 212 -13.06 3.16 18.18
C GLY A 212 -11.69 3.37 18.83
N LYS A 213 -10.63 3.57 18.01
CA LYS A 213 -9.28 3.95 18.45
C LYS A 213 -9.01 5.46 18.40
N GLY A 214 -10.03 6.27 18.15
CA GLY A 214 -9.95 7.74 18.20
C GLY A 214 -9.76 8.43 16.84
N ALA A 215 -9.77 7.70 15.73
CA ALA A 215 -9.78 8.34 14.41
C ALA A 215 -11.16 8.97 14.14
N GLY A 216 -11.18 10.16 13.52
CA GLY A 216 -12.39 10.77 12.99
C GLY A 216 -12.60 10.40 11.53
N PRO A 217 -11.96 11.11 10.59
CA PRO A 217 -11.95 10.75 9.19
C PRO A 217 -11.15 9.46 8.94
N VAL A 218 -11.50 8.72 7.88
CA VAL A 218 -10.78 7.51 7.47
C VAL A 218 -10.43 7.60 6.00
N ILE A 219 -9.18 7.32 5.65
CA ILE A 219 -8.71 7.29 4.26
C ILE A 219 -8.59 5.86 3.73
N ILE A 220 -8.72 5.76 2.41
CA ILE A 220 -8.42 4.57 1.63
C ILE A 220 -7.75 4.97 0.31
N ALA A 221 -6.77 4.19 -0.12
CA ALA A 221 -6.18 4.35 -1.45
C ALA A 221 -6.80 3.36 -2.44
N ALA A 222 -6.87 3.76 -3.71
CA ALA A 222 -7.39 2.94 -4.79
C ALA A 222 -6.61 3.17 -6.08
N ASP A 223 -6.46 2.14 -6.90
CA ASP A 223 -6.02 2.29 -8.28
C ASP A 223 -7.14 3.01 -9.07
N PRO A 224 -6.87 4.17 -9.69
CA PRO A 224 -7.87 4.89 -10.48
C PRO A 224 -8.36 4.11 -11.71
N ALA A 225 -7.62 3.12 -12.17
CA ALA A 225 -8.00 2.26 -13.29
C ALA A 225 -8.81 1.02 -12.86
N ASP A 226 -8.83 0.68 -11.57
CA ASP A 226 -9.50 -0.51 -11.05
C ASP A 226 -10.91 -0.21 -10.48
N THR A 227 -11.71 -1.24 -10.28
CA THR A 227 -13.12 -1.17 -9.87
C THR A 227 -13.39 -0.93 -8.39
N PRO A 228 -12.52 -1.30 -7.43
CA PRO A 228 -12.76 -1.09 -6.00
C PRO A 228 -13.12 0.34 -5.60
N LYS A 229 -12.59 1.35 -6.30
CA LYS A 229 -12.96 2.76 -6.08
C LYS A 229 -14.46 3.03 -6.18
N ASN A 230 -15.17 2.26 -7.02
CA ASN A 230 -16.62 2.42 -7.18
C ASN A 230 -17.39 1.94 -5.95
N LEU A 231 -16.93 0.84 -5.34
CA LEU A 231 -17.45 0.36 -4.06
C LEU A 231 -17.21 1.40 -2.96
N TYR A 232 -15.99 1.93 -2.86
CA TYR A 232 -15.66 2.95 -1.85
C TYR A 232 -16.50 4.21 -2.04
N ALA A 233 -16.67 4.68 -3.28
CA ALA A 233 -17.52 5.82 -3.57
C ALA A 233 -19.00 5.58 -3.22
N ALA A 234 -19.53 4.39 -3.51
CA ALA A 234 -20.90 4.00 -3.12
C ALA A 234 -21.07 3.98 -1.59
N MET A 235 -20.03 3.56 -0.86
CA MET A 235 -20.03 3.53 0.61
C MET A 235 -19.81 4.90 1.27
N GLY A 236 -19.60 5.98 0.52
CA GLY A 236 -19.50 7.34 1.04
C GLY A 236 -18.10 7.93 1.04
N PHE A 237 -17.08 7.19 0.64
CA PHE A 237 -15.74 7.76 0.45
C PHE A 237 -15.73 8.74 -0.72
N ARG A 238 -15.07 9.88 -0.57
CA ARG A 238 -14.94 10.92 -1.60
C ARG A 238 -13.49 11.09 -2.02
N PRO A 239 -13.20 11.23 -3.32
CA PRO A 239 -11.85 11.48 -3.79
C PRO A 239 -11.38 12.86 -3.29
N ILE A 240 -10.17 12.92 -2.71
CA ILE A 240 -9.58 14.15 -2.18
C ILE A 240 -8.24 14.51 -2.81
N ALA A 241 -7.50 13.52 -3.31
CA ALA A 241 -6.20 13.75 -3.93
C ALA A 241 -5.83 12.61 -4.89
N VAL A 242 -4.92 12.91 -5.80
CA VAL A 242 -4.16 11.92 -6.55
C VAL A 242 -2.70 12.09 -6.13
N TYR A 243 -2.06 10.99 -5.79
CA TYR A 243 -0.61 10.94 -5.64
C TYR A 243 -0.03 9.95 -6.66
N SER A 244 1.26 10.00 -6.89
CA SER A 244 1.85 9.19 -7.96
C SER A 244 3.12 8.50 -7.47
N HIS A 245 3.26 7.25 -7.88
CA HIS A 245 4.49 6.49 -7.76
C HIS A 245 5.28 6.63 -9.06
N TYR A 246 6.53 7.03 -8.96
CA TYR A 246 7.47 7.07 -10.07
C TYR A 246 8.46 5.93 -9.89
N LEU A 247 8.37 4.92 -10.75
CA LEU A 247 9.15 3.69 -10.65
C LEU A 247 10.12 3.56 -11.83
N LYS A 248 11.38 3.24 -11.55
CA LYS A 248 12.39 2.85 -12.54
C LYS A 248 12.99 1.52 -12.13
N LYS A 249 12.83 0.50 -12.98
CA LYS A 249 13.50 -0.79 -12.81
C LYS A 249 14.91 -0.71 -13.37
N LEU A 250 15.86 -1.21 -12.63
CA LEU A 250 17.24 -1.32 -13.08
C LEU A 250 17.46 -2.68 -13.76
N PRO A 251 18.39 -2.77 -14.73
CA PRO A 251 18.76 -4.06 -15.28
C PRO A 251 19.30 -4.96 -14.15
N THR A 252 18.71 -6.14 -13.98
CA THR A 252 19.28 -7.14 -13.06
C THR A 252 20.66 -7.52 -13.57
N ALA A 253 21.69 -7.38 -12.71
CA ALA A 253 23.01 -7.88 -13.04
C ALA A 253 22.87 -9.38 -13.38
N LYS A 254 23.22 -9.78 -14.60
CA LYS A 254 23.26 -11.21 -14.95
C LYS A 254 24.21 -11.88 -13.94
N PRO A 255 23.81 -13.00 -13.31
CA PRO A 255 24.75 -13.75 -12.48
C PRO A 255 26.00 -14.04 -13.30
N ALA A 256 27.16 -13.70 -12.75
CA ALA A 256 28.44 -14.05 -13.35
C ALA A 256 28.45 -15.57 -13.58
N LYS A 257 28.68 -15.98 -14.82
CA LYS A 257 28.79 -17.40 -15.18
C LYS A 257 29.99 -18.05 -14.51
#